data_9a967c884951bc663c931212bec1c9cc
#
_entry.id   9a967c884951bc663c931212bec1c9cc
#
_cell.length_a   1.000
_cell.length_b   1.000
_cell.length_c   1.000
_cell.angle_alpha   90.00
_cell.angle_beta   90.00
_cell.angle_gamma   90.00
#
_symmetry.space_group_name_H-M   'P 1'
#
loop_
_entity.id
_entity.type
_entity.pdbx_description
1 polymer ?
#
loop_
_entity_poly.entity_id
_entity_poly.type
_entity_poly.pdbx_seq_one_letter_code
_entity_poly.pdbx_strand_id
1 'polypeptide(L)'
;MDLLDIVHDQMTRHIYNGASVALFKNGQWTEHYIGTIDGKTPVQPNRIYDLASVSKVVGVGTVMISLLHEKNWDLDAPLVHCYPDFQDNTVTLRQLLTHGSGIDPFIPNRDKLNAQELKAAINHIRVTDSKAFLYTDINFLLLGFMLEYQLGQSLDEIFKELVFQPFGMEKTSFGPRSEEH
;
A
#
# COMPACT_ATOMS: atom_id res chain seq x y z
N MET A 1 1.29 -5.86 -29.75
CA MET A 1 1.69 -4.55 -29.24
C MET A 1 2.58 -4.82 -28.06
N ASP A 2 3.81 -4.39 -28.14
CA ASP A 2 4.79 -4.54 -27.05
C ASP A 2 4.42 -3.59 -25.91
N LEU A 3 4.86 -3.90 -24.67
CA LEU A 3 4.62 -3.03 -23.52
C LEU A 3 5.21 -1.63 -23.73
N LEU A 4 6.38 -1.55 -24.35
CA LEU A 4 7.02 -0.27 -24.63
C LEU A 4 6.24 0.55 -25.67
N ASP A 5 5.57 -0.09 -26.62
CA ASP A 5 4.68 0.60 -27.57
C ASP A 5 3.50 1.26 -26.83
N ILE A 6 2.95 0.57 -25.80
CA ILE A 6 1.88 1.13 -24.95
C ILE A 6 2.38 2.35 -24.19
N VAL A 7 3.57 2.26 -23.58
CA VAL A 7 4.17 3.37 -22.84
C VAL A 7 4.36 4.59 -23.76
N HIS A 8 4.89 4.39 -24.97
CA HIS A 8 5.09 5.48 -25.93
C HIS A 8 3.75 6.08 -26.42
N ASP A 9 2.73 5.24 -26.70
CA ASP A 9 1.40 5.74 -27.05
C ASP A 9 0.81 6.63 -25.94
N GLN A 10 0.88 6.18 -24.70
CA GLN A 10 0.37 6.94 -23.56
C GLN A 10 1.12 8.27 -23.35
N MET A 11 2.44 8.29 -23.56
CA MET A 11 3.24 9.51 -23.54
C MET A 11 2.86 10.48 -24.68
N THR A 12 2.64 9.95 -25.89
CA THR A 12 2.17 10.76 -27.04
C THR A 12 0.81 11.38 -26.75
N ARG A 13 -0.03 10.71 -25.98
CA ARG A 13 -1.34 11.19 -25.54
C ARG A 13 -1.26 12.08 -24.29
N HIS A 14 -0.05 12.44 -23.84
CA HIS A 14 0.21 13.29 -22.67
C HIS A 14 -0.41 12.79 -21.36
N ILE A 15 -0.53 11.46 -21.16
CA ILE A 15 -1.01 10.88 -19.91
C ILE A 15 0.06 11.04 -18.82
N TYR A 16 1.33 10.90 -19.19
CA TYR A 16 2.51 11.20 -18.36
C TYR A 16 3.70 11.58 -19.25
N ASN A 17 4.72 12.21 -18.66
CA ASN A 17 5.87 12.71 -19.42
C ASN A 17 7.03 11.71 -19.50
N GLY A 18 7.09 10.76 -18.58
CA GLY A 18 8.17 9.77 -18.53
C GLY A 18 7.84 8.58 -17.65
N ALA A 19 8.61 7.52 -17.82
CA ALA A 19 8.43 6.25 -17.12
C ALA A 19 9.75 5.52 -16.89
N SER A 20 9.85 4.81 -15.77
CA SER A 20 10.82 3.75 -15.55
C SER A 20 10.10 2.41 -15.62
N VAL A 21 10.59 1.51 -16.46
CA VAL A 21 9.98 0.20 -16.69
C VAL A 21 11.02 -0.89 -16.46
N ALA A 22 10.69 -1.86 -15.60
CA ALA A 22 11.48 -3.06 -15.40
C ALA A 22 10.69 -4.29 -15.86
N LEU A 23 11.27 -5.09 -16.72
CA LEU A 23 10.66 -6.29 -17.29
C LEU A 23 11.48 -7.52 -16.91
N PHE A 24 10.81 -8.53 -16.36
CA PHE A 24 11.38 -9.84 -16.12
C PHE A 24 10.83 -10.85 -17.13
N LYS A 25 11.71 -11.37 -18.00
CA LYS A 25 11.33 -12.37 -19.01
C LYS A 25 12.45 -13.38 -19.17
N ASN A 26 12.10 -14.66 -19.23
CA ASN A 26 13.05 -15.76 -19.44
C ASN A 26 14.25 -15.75 -18.46
N GLY A 27 14.00 -15.41 -17.19
CA GLY A 27 15.05 -15.35 -16.17
C GLY A 27 15.93 -14.10 -16.19
N GLN A 28 15.62 -13.12 -17.04
CA GLN A 28 16.42 -11.90 -17.19
C GLN A 28 15.59 -10.64 -16.94
N TRP A 29 16.20 -9.64 -16.30
CA TRP A 29 15.68 -8.30 -16.16
C TRP A 29 16.16 -7.41 -17.30
N THR A 30 15.27 -6.57 -17.80
CA THR A 30 15.58 -5.44 -18.66
C THR A 30 14.96 -4.18 -18.09
N GLU A 31 15.67 -3.06 -18.14
CA GLU A 31 15.22 -1.78 -17.60
C GLU A 31 15.18 -0.74 -18.72
N HIS A 32 14.14 0.09 -18.69
CA HIS A 32 13.94 1.17 -19.66
C HIS A 32 13.60 2.46 -18.91
N TYR A 33 14.27 3.54 -19.28
CA TYR A 33 14.08 4.88 -18.74
C TYR A 33 13.67 5.79 -19.87
N ILE A 34 12.40 6.18 -19.93
CA ILE A 34 11.78 6.78 -21.11
C ILE A 34 11.22 8.14 -20.77
N GLY A 35 11.43 9.13 -21.66
CA GLY A 35 10.85 10.47 -21.53
C GLY A 35 11.52 11.33 -20.48
N THR A 36 10.75 12.22 -19.86
CA THR A 36 11.23 13.27 -18.95
C THR A 36 10.41 13.33 -17.67
N ILE A 37 10.99 13.92 -16.62
CA ILE A 37 10.30 14.08 -15.30
C ILE A 37 9.32 15.28 -15.36
N ASP A 38 9.77 16.38 -15.98
CA ASP A 38 9.13 17.70 -15.96
C ASP A 38 8.96 18.28 -17.37
N GLY A 39 9.05 17.45 -18.41
CA GLY A 39 9.05 17.90 -19.81
C GLY A 39 10.44 18.31 -20.33
N LYS A 40 11.50 18.32 -19.49
CA LYS A 40 12.86 18.75 -19.86
C LYS A 40 13.94 17.78 -19.38
N THR A 41 13.90 17.36 -18.12
CA THR A 41 14.91 16.52 -17.49
C THR A 41 14.66 15.06 -17.81
N PRO A 42 15.58 14.34 -18.50
CA PRO A 42 15.37 12.93 -18.82
C PRO A 42 15.18 12.06 -17.59
N VAL A 43 14.33 11.04 -17.71
CA VAL A 43 14.22 9.98 -16.69
C VAL A 43 15.55 9.23 -16.63
N GLN A 44 16.10 9.06 -15.44
CA GLN A 44 17.39 8.42 -15.19
C GLN A 44 17.23 7.17 -14.31
N PRO A 45 18.19 6.22 -14.37
CA PRO A 45 18.30 5.15 -13.38
C PRO A 45 18.33 5.73 -11.96
N ASN A 46 17.79 4.97 -11.02
CA ASN A 46 17.76 5.36 -9.60
C ASN A 46 16.86 6.57 -9.25
N ARG A 47 15.92 6.93 -10.11
CA ARG A 47 14.91 7.92 -9.77
C ARG A 47 14.05 7.40 -8.63
N ILE A 48 13.82 8.24 -7.61
CA ILE A 48 12.88 7.95 -6.53
C ILE A 48 11.47 8.33 -6.98
N TYR A 49 10.52 7.43 -6.74
CA TYR A 49 9.11 7.61 -7.03
C TYR A 49 8.29 7.51 -5.75
N ASP A 50 7.26 8.36 -5.62
CA ASP A 50 6.21 8.11 -4.65
C ASP A 50 5.40 6.89 -5.12
N LEU A 51 5.38 5.84 -4.30
CA LEU A 51 4.64 4.61 -4.59
C LEU A 51 3.13 4.79 -4.46
N ALA A 52 2.68 5.86 -3.80
CA ALA A 52 1.27 6.09 -3.54
C ALA A 52 0.57 4.79 -3.08
N SER A 53 -0.55 4.41 -3.71
CA SER A 53 -1.29 3.20 -3.35
C SER A 53 -0.58 1.86 -3.65
N VAL A 54 0.50 1.86 -4.41
CA VAL A 54 1.34 0.66 -4.57
C VAL A 54 1.96 0.25 -3.24
N SER A 55 2.15 1.21 -2.31
CA SER A 55 2.60 0.95 -0.94
C SER A 55 1.71 -0.03 -0.16
N LYS A 56 0.41 -0.11 -0.48
CA LYS A 56 -0.50 -1.09 0.10
C LYS A 56 -0.04 -2.53 -0.20
N VAL A 57 0.37 -2.77 -1.44
CA VAL A 57 0.80 -4.10 -1.89
C VAL A 57 2.24 -4.37 -1.47
N VAL A 58 3.16 -3.43 -1.77
CA VAL A 58 4.60 -3.58 -1.46
C VAL A 58 4.84 -3.64 0.04
N GLY A 59 4.15 -2.82 0.83
CA GLY A 59 4.27 -2.80 2.29
C GLY A 59 3.35 -3.83 2.95
N VAL A 60 2.13 -3.42 3.28
CA VAL A 60 1.19 -4.23 4.07
C VAL A 60 0.92 -5.60 3.45
N GLY A 61 0.67 -5.66 2.14
CA GLY A 61 0.38 -6.92 1.45
C GLY A 61 1.54 -7.91 1.55
N THR A 62 2.78 -7.48 1.32
CA THR A 62 3.96 -8.33 1.43
C THR A 62 4.18 -8.83 2.86
N VAL A 63 4.05 -7.94 3.86
CA VAL A 63 4.13 -8.34 5.29
C VAL A 63 3.05 -9.35 5.63
N MET A 64 1.80 -9.12 5.19
CA MET A 64 0.70 -10.07 5.43
C MET A 64 1.00 -11.45 4.82
N ILE A 65 1.47 -11.52 3.57
CA ILE A 65 1.84 -12.79 2.93
C ILE A 65 2.93 -13.51 3.72
N SER A 66 3.96 -12.80 4.17
CA SER A 66 5.08 -13.36 4.94
C SER A 66 4.62 -13.92 6.29
N LEU A 67 3.73 -13.22 6.98
CA LEU A 67 3.33 -13.56 8.35
C LEU A 67 2.11 -14.46 8.45
N LEU A 68 1.26 -14.55 7.43
CA LEU A 68 0.04 -15.37 7.47
C LEU A 68 0.33 -16.81 7.90
N HIS A 69 1.34 -17.42 7.30
CA HIS A 69 1.74 -18.78 7.64
C HIS A 69 2.47 -18.85 8.98
N GLU A 70 3.41 -17.95 9.23
CA GLU A 70 4.23 -17.91 10.45
C GLU A 70 3.39 -17.71 11.71
N LYS A 71 2.44 -16.76 11.66
CA LYS A 71 1.56 -16.43 12.78
C LYS A 71 0.31 -17.28 12.85
N ASN A 72 0.12 -18.20 11.89
CA ASN A 72 -1.08 -19.02 11.77
C ASN A 72 -2.39 -18.20 11.79
N TRP A 73 -2.38 -17.03 11.12
CA TRP A 73 -3.57 -16.19 11.02
C TRP A 73 -4.58 -16.78 10.05
N ASP A 74 -5.82 -16.89 10.49
CA ASP A 74 -6.94 -17.26 9.64
C ASP A 74 -7.47 -16.04 8.90
N LEU A 75 -7.40 -16.05 7.58
CA LEU A 75 -7.91 -14.94 6.74
C LEU A 75 -9.41 -14.69 6.91
N ASP A 76 -10.17 -15.70 7.28
CA ASP A 76 -11.62 -15.63 7.43
C ASP A 76 -12.06 -15.38 8.89
N ALA A 77 -11.10 -15.30 9.81
CA ALA A 77 -11.37 -14.87 11.17
C ALA A 77 -11.67 -13.35 11.23
N PRO A 78 -12.56 -12.93 12.12
CA PRO A 78 -12.81 -11.50 12.40
C PRO A 78 -11.52 -10.75 12.78
N LEU A 79 -11.34 -9.53 12.25
CA LEU A 79 -10.20 -8.67 12.56
C LEU A 79 -10.01 -8.46 14.06
N VAL A 80 -11.10 -8.36 14.81
CA VAL A 80 -11.07 -8.15 16.29
C VAL A 80 -10.31 -9.24 17.04
N HIS A 81 -10.14 -10.44 16.49
CA HIS A 81 -9.36 -11.50 17.11
C HIS A 81 -7.85 -11.21 17.14
N CYS A 82 -7.34 -10.45 16.20
CA CYS A 82 -5.95 -10.02 16.15
C CYS A 82 -5.76 -8.50 16.32
N TYR A 83 -6.85 -7.72 16.33
CA TYR A 83 -6.82 -6.28 16.60
C TYR A 83 -8.08 -5.87 17.40
N PRO A 84 -8.06 -6.01 18.74
CA PRO A 84 -9.22 -5.78 19.61
C PRO A 84 -9.73 -4.35 19.66
N ASP A 85 -8.93 -3.36 19.26
CA ASP A 85 -9.35 -1.96 19.23
C ASP A 85 -10.40 -1.68 18.16
N PHE A 86 -10.50 -2.54 17.14
CA PHE A 86 -11.55 -2.45 16.12
C PHE A 86 -12.87 -2.94 16.67
N GLN A 87 -13.97 -2.23 16.41
CA GLN A 87 -15.25 -2.48 17.09
C GLN A 87 -16.19 -3.45 16.34
N ASP A 88 -16.00 -3.66 15.04
CA ASP A 88 -16.86 -4.54 14.26
C ASP A 88 -16.30 -5.97 14.20
N ASN A 89 -17.13 -6.94 14.56
CA ASN A 89 -16.77 -8.36 14.62
C ASN A 89 -17.11 -9.16 13.35
N THR A 90 -17.56 -8.50 12.29
CA THR A 90 -17.94 -9.13 11.03
C THR A 90 -16.90 -8.98 9.92
N VAL A 91 -15.99 -8.02 10.08
CA VAL A 91 -14.93 -7.75 9.11
C VAL A 91 -13.78 -8.73 9.27
N THR A 92 -13.38 -9.40 8.20
CA THR A 92 -12.29 -10.38 8.18
C THR A 92 -11.04 -9.83 7.52
N LEU A 93 -9.88 -10.48 7.77
CA LEU A 93 -8.61 -10.12 7.12
C LEU A 93 -8.72 -10.23 5.59
N ARG A 94 -9.38 -11.28 5.08
CA ARG A 94 -9.62 -11.46 3.65
C ARG A 94 -10.39 -10.29 3.05
N GLN A 95 -11.47 -9.87 3.72
CA GLN A 95 -12.31 -8.76 3.24
C GLN A 95 -11.55 -7.44 3.19
N LEU A 96 -10.66 -7.17 4.14
CA LEU A 96 -9.79 -5.99 4.10
C LEU A 96 -8.80 -6.06 2.95
N LEU A 97 -8.10 -7.18 2.78
CA LEU A 97 -7.13 -7.38 1.70
C LEU A 97 -7.74 -7.30 0.30
N THR A 98 -9.02 -7.65 0.15
CA THR A 98 -9.74 -7.67 -1.12
C THR A 98 -10.72 -6.51 -1.31
N HIS A 99 -10.73 -5.52 -0.41
CA HIS A 99 -11.67 -4.39 -0.44
C HIS A 99 -13.15 -4.78 -0.46
N GLY A 100 -13.49 -5.90 0.17
CA GLY A 100 -14.87 -6.41 0.31
C GLY A 100 -15.40 -6.33 1.75
N SER A 101 -14.88 -5.43 2.57
CA SER A 101 -15.19 -5.36 4.00
C SER A 101 -16.58 -4.80 4.34
N GLY A 102 -17.17 -4.00 3.44
CA GLY A 102 -18.39 -3.26 3.73
C GLY A 102 -18.18 -1.98 4.53
N ILE A 103 -16.94 -1.58 4.76
CA ILE A 103 -16.61 -0.34 5.47
C ILE A 103 -17.13 0.86 4.68
N ASP A 104 -17.90 1.73 5.36
CA ASP A 104 -18.29 3.04 4.84
C ASP A 104 -17.10 4.00 5.03
N PRO A 105 -16.46 4.49 3.97
CA PRO A 105 -15.23 5.28 4.09
C PRO A 105 -15.45 6.70 4.60
N PHE A 106 -16.68 7.09 4.87
CA PHE A 106 -17.01 8.45 5.30
C PHE A 106 -16.63 8.67 6.77
N ILE A 107 -15.71 9.60 7.02
CA ILE A 107 -15.32 10.08 8.33
C ILE A 107 -15.60 11.59 8.38
N PRO A 108 -16.54 12.05 9.25
CA PRO A 108 -16.85 13.48 9.39
C PRO A 108 -15.61 14.28 9.79
N ASN A 109 -15.39 15.43 9.13
CA ASN A 109 -14.28 16.36 9.42
C ASN A 109 -12.88 15.70 9.42
N ARG A 110 -12.66 14.68 8.59
CA ARG A 110 -11.41 13.91 8.50
C ARG A 110 -10.17 14.80 8.39
N ASP A 111 -10.25 15.89 7.66
CA ASP A 111 -9.19 16.88 7.42
C ASP A 111 -8.79 17.68 8.67
N LYS A 112 -9.60 17.65 9.72
CA LYS A 112 -9.37 18.37 10.97
C LYS A 112 -8.90 17.46 12.12
N LEU A 113 -8.96 16.14 11.91
CA LEU A 113 -8.56 15.17 12.93
C LEU A 113 -7.03 15.03 12.97
N ASN A 114 -6.47 15.00 14.17
CA ASN A 114 -5.09 14.56 14.34
C ASN A 114 -4.97 13.02 14.15
N ALA A 115 -3.74 12.51 14.11
CA ALA A 115 -3.49 11.10 13.84
C ALA A 115 -4.19 10.16 14.84
N GLN A 116 -4.22 10.51 16.12
CA GLN A 116 -4.85 9.70 17.16
C GLN A 116 -6.38 9.73 17.04
N GLU A 117 -6.95 10.88 16.79
CA GLU A 117 -8.40 11.04 16.56
C GLU A 117 -8.84 10.31 15.30
N LEU A 118 -8.05 10.38 14.23
CA LEU A 118 -8.32 9.64 12.99
C LEU A 118 -8.25 8.13 13.21
N LYS A 119 -7.24 7.63 13.93
CA LYS A 119 -7.13 6.20 14.29
C LYS A 119 -8.34 5.75 15.10
N ALA A 120 -8.77 6.54 16.09
CA ALA A 120 -9.97 6.25 16.88
C ALA A 120 -11.24 6.23 16.01
N ALA A 121 -11.41 7.21 15.11
CA ALA A 121 -12.55 7.24 14.18
C ALA A 121 -12.57 6.02 13.25
N ILE A 122 -11.41 5.56 12.76
CA ILE A 122 -11.29 4.37 11.93
C ILE A 122 -11.65 3.10 12.73
N ASN A 123 -11.23 3.00 13.99
CA ASN A 123 -11.56 1.85 14.84
C ASN A 123 -13.06 1.72 15.14
N HIS A 124 -13.80 2.83 15.07
CA HIS A 124 -15.24 2.89 15.29
C HIS A 124 -16.05 3.11 14.00
N ILE A 125 -15.42 2.90 12.84
CA ILE A 125 -16.04 3.18 11.56
C ILE A 125 -17.27 2.31 11.32
N ARG A 126 -18.25 2.88 10.63
CA ARG A 126 -19.45 2.14 10.25
C ARG A 126 -19.13 1.04 9.23
N VAL A 127 -19.65 -0.15 9.49
CA VAL A 127 -19.64 -1.27 8.56
C VAL A 127 -21.07 -1.54 8.09
N THR A 128 -21.24 -1.79 6.80
CA THR A 128 -22.50 -2.14 6.15
C THR A 128 -22.54 -3.63 5.84
N ASP A 129 -23.74 -4.15 5.55
CA ASP A 129 -23.91 -5.55 5.15
C ASP A 129 -23.40 -5.84 3.74
N SER A 130 -23.16 -4.80 2.94
CA SER A 130 -22.64 -4.95 1.58
C SER A 130 -21.19 -5.42 1.62
N LYS A 131 -20.91 -6.57 1.00
CA LYS A 131 -19.57 -7.09 0.77
C LYS A 131 -19.10 -6.90 -0.68
N ALA A 132 -19.75 -6.00 -1.41
CA ALA A 132 -19.30 -5.60 -2.75
C ALA A 132 -17.91 -4.91 -2.68
N PHE A 133 -17.15 -5.07 -3.75
CA PHE A 133 -15.86 -4.40 -3.86
C PHE A 133 -16.03 -2.88 -3.77
N LEU A 134 -15.36 -2.27 -2.78
CA LEU A 134 -15.25 -0.83 -2.62
C LEU A 134 -13.82 -0.48 -2.22
N TYR A 135 -13.07 0.07 -3.16
CA TYR A 135 -11.70 0.49 -2.88
C TYR A 135 -11.69 1.64 -1.87
N THR A 136 -11.02 1.44 -0.74
CA THR A 136 -10.79 2.47 0.27
C THR A 136 -9.45 2.25 0.99
N ASP A 137 -8.79 3.35 1.36
CA ASP A 137 -7.55 3.33 2.14
C ASP A 137 -7.74 2.71 3.52
N ILE A 138 -8.95 2.84 4.09
CA ILE A 138 -9.26 2.42 5.46
C ILE A 138 -9.00 0.92 5.65
N ASN A 139 -9.27 0.10 4.64
CA ASN A 139 -8.98 -1.33 4.71
C ASN A 139 -7.50 -1.61 5.03
N PHE A 140 -6.60 -0.92 4.35
CA PHE A 140 -5.16 -1.11 4.54
C PHE A 140 -4.61 -0.34 5.74
N LEU A 141 -5.25 0.75 6.15
CA LEU A 141 -4.94 1.41 7.42
C LEU A 141 -5.24 0.48 8.61
N LEU A 142 -6.39 -0.21 8.61
CA LEU A 142 -6.73 -1.20 9.64
C LEU A 142 -5.75 -2.37 9.66
N LEU A 143 -5.33 -2.89 8.50
CA LEU A 143 -4.29 -3.92 8.43
C LEU A 143 -2.95 -3.39 8.97
N GLY A 144 -2.58 -2.15 8.68
CA GLY A 144 -1.40 -1.51 9.25
C GLY A 144 -1.46 -1.40 10.76
N PHE A 145 -2.58 -0.93 11.33
CA PHE A 145 -2.79 -0.85 12.77
C PHE A 145 -2.73 -2.23 13.45
N MET A 146 -3.31 -3.25 12.80
CA MET A 146 -3.21 -4.62 13.25
C MET A 146 -1.77 -5.11 13.28
N LEU A 147 -0.98 -4.84 12.23
CA LEU A 147 0.44 -5.22 12.18
C LEU A 147 1.23 -4.56 13.30
N GLU A 148 1.07 -3.25 13.51
CA GLU A 148 1.69 -2.53 14.63
C GLU A 148 1.32 -3.13 15.98
N TYR A 149 0.04 -3.45 16.18
CA TYR A 149 -0.45 -4.06 17.41
C TYR A 149 0.15 -5.46 17.66
N GLN A 150 0.19 -6.29 16.62
CA GLN A 150 0.65 -7.68 16.72
C GLN A 150 2.17 -7.81 16.85
N LEU A 151 2.93 -6.89 16.27
CA LEU A 151 4.38 -6.94 16.27
C LEU A 151 5.02 -6.02 17.31
N GLY A 152 4.26 -5.07 17.86
CA GLY A 152 4.77 -4.10 18.86
C GLY A 152 5.81 -3.14 18.30
N GLN A 153 5.81 -2.92 16.99
CA GLN A 153 6.74 -2.06 16.24
C GLN A 153 5.94 -1.05 15.41
N SER A 154 6.57 0.06 15.03
CA SER A 154 5.99 1.00 14.08
C SER A 154 5.96 0.43 12.66
N LEU A 155 5.02 0.88 11.83
CA LEU A 155 4.84 0.33 10.49
C LEU A 155 6.07 0.53 9.59
N ASP A 156 6.82 1.62 9.77
CA ASP A 156 8.07 1.88 9.05
C ASP A 156 9.19 0.91 9.45
N GLU A 157 9.29 0.56 10.74
CA GLU A 157 10.23 -0.49 11.21
C GLU A 157 9.85 -1.85 10.65
N ILE A 158 8.57 -2.20 10.68
CA ILE A 158 8.04 -3.45 10.12
C ILE A 158 8.38 -3.56 8.62
N PHE A 159 8.14 -2.51 7.85
CA PHE A 159 8.44 -2.52 6.41
C PHE A 159 9.94 -2.60 6.15
N LYS A 160 10.74 -1.89 6.93
CA LYS A 160 12.20 -1.93 6.83
C LYS A 160 12.73 -3.36 7.05
N GLU A 161 12.28 -4.01 8.12
CA GLU A 161 12.78 -5.33 8.53
C GLU A 161 12.24 -6.48 7.66
N LEU A 162 10.95 -6.45 7.33
CA LEU A 162 10.28 -7.57 6.66
C LEU A 162 10.16 -7.39 5.13
N VAL A 163 10.41 -6.18 4.61
CA VAL A 163 10.30 -5.90 3.17
C VAL A 163 11.59 -5.30 2.62
N PHE A 164 11.98 -4.10 3.07
CA PHE A 164 13.03 -3.37 2.37
C PHE A 164 14.38 -4.06 2.48
N GLN A 165 14.79 -4.48 3.67
CA GLN A 165 16.08 -5.17 3.87
C GLN A 165 16.14 -6.54 3.18
N PRO A 166 15.16 -7.45 3.35
CA PRO A 166 15.20 -8.78 2.70
C PRO A 166 15.21 -8.72 1.18
N PHE A 167 14.55 -7.70 0.60
CA PHE A 167 14.49 -7.52 -0.85
C PHE A 167 15.56 -6.58 -1.42
N GLY A 168 16.52 -6.10 -0.60
CA GLY A 168 17.59 -5.20 -1.03
C GLY A 168 17.09 -3.84 -1.52
N MET A 169 15.95 -3.35 -1.00
CA MET A 169 15.33 -2.08 -1.38
C MET A 169 15.99 -0.91 -0.62
N GLU A 170 17.29 -0.71 -0.82
CA GLU A 170 18.11 0.24 -0.04
C GLU A 170 17.69 1.72 -0.17
N LYS A 171 17.01 2.06 -1.27
CA LYS A 171 16.56 3.43 -1.56
C LYS A 171 15.07 3.66 -1.30
N THR A 172 14.41 2.70 -0.64
CA THR A 172 12.99 2.80 -0.29
C THR A 172 12.86 3.18 1.18
N SER A 173 12.04 4.19 1.46
CA SER A 173 11.76 4.65 2.82
C SER A 173 10.28 4.92 3.02
N PHE A 174 9.86 4.96 4.28
CA PHE A 174 8.50 5.30 4.68
C PHE A 174 8.40 6.82 4.83
N GLY A 175 7.61 7.44 3.97
CA GLY A 175 7.45 8.89 3.90
C GLY A 175 8.64 9.63 3.30
N PRO A 176 8.43 10.77 2.64
CA PRO A 176 9.53 11.61 2.19
C PRO A 176 10.23 12.22 3.42
N ARG A 177 11.55 12.22 3.42
CA ARG A 177 12.30 13.05 4.35
C ARG A 177 12.07 14.50 4.00
N SER A 178 11.94 15.38 5.01
CA SER A 178 11.72 16.83 4.83
C SER A 178 12.78 17.56 4.00
N GLU A 179 13.88 16.89 3.69
CA GLU A 179 15.04 17.41 2.95
C GLU A 179 14.98 17.07 1.44
N GLU A 180 13.96 16.34 0.98
CA GLU A 180 13.87 15.83 -0.40
C GLU A 180 12.82 16.56 -1.26
N HIS A 181 12.38 17.76 -0.85
CA HIS A 181 11.43 18.61 -1.58
C HIS A 181 12.12 19.70 -2.40
#